data_9f5598b3f788ad86da29dd5a937a6ec9
#
_entry.id   9f5598b3f788ad86da29dd5a937a6ec9
#
_cell.length_a   1.000
_cell.length_b   1.000
_cell.length_c   1.000
_cell.angle_alpha   90.00
_cell.angle_beta   90.00
_cell.angle_gamma   90.00
#
_symmetry.space_group_name_H-M   'P 1'
#
loop_
_entity.id
_entity.type
_entity.pdbx_description
1 polymer ?
#
loop_
_entity_poly.entity_id
_entity_poly.type
_entity_poly.pdbx_seq_one_letter_code
_entity_poly.pdbx_strand_id
1 'polypeptide(L)'
;MSTTLLDELSGGTAPPLVPITVEQFQQMILNGIFQDGDPIELIDGLLVRKDRSARGEHLMTHNPRHALLVSRLQRFLMSACEAAGCYLRIQIPVVLGSINAPEPDVAVVRGTEEDYADRHPGPADLELMIEVADSSLGTDRSTKQRLYATAGVPQYWLVNLPESQLEVYEQPDAATGKYARKTIHAAGQTVAWNPSTTQRLDLSVTDLFR
;
A
#
# COMPACT_ATOMS: atom_id res chain seq x y z
N MET A 1 22.82 -29.98 7.62
CA MET A 1 22.59 -28.78 6.82
C MET A 1 22.91 -27.59 7.70
N SER A 2 23.60 -26.59 7.22
CA SER A 2 23.89 -25.37 8.00
C SER A 2 22.61 -24.54 8.11
N THR A 3 22.17 -24.21 9.32
CA THR A 3 21.04 -23.29 9.57
C THR A 3 21.48 -21.89 9.18
N THR A 4 20.68 -21.20 8.38
CA THR A 4 20.94 -19.81 7.98
C THR A 4 20.26 -18.84 8.95
N LEU A 5 20.71 -17.56 8.95
CA LEU A 5 20.03 -16.51 9.74
C LEU A 5 18.55 -16.36 9.35
N LEU A 6 18.19 -16.60 8.09
CA LEU A 6 16.79 -16.60 7.64
C LEU A 6 15.97 -17.74 8.26
N ASP A 7 16.58 -18.93 8.45
CA ASP A 7 15.92 -20.03 9.15
C ASP A 7 15.72 -19.70 10.63
N GLU A 8 16.70 -19.03 11.26
CA GLU A 8 16.62 -18.57 12.65
C GLU A 8 15.54 -17.50 12.83
N LEU A 9 15.43 -16.55 11.89
CA LEU A 9 14.36 -15.54 11.87
C LEU A 9 12.99 -16.18 11.78
N SER A 10 12.83 -17.14 10.88
CA SER A 10 11.59 -17.89 10.72
C SER A 10 11.26 -18.76 11.93
N GLY A 11 12.26 -19.25 12.63
CA GLY A 11 12.14 -20.07 13.85
C GLY A 11 12.03 -19.27 15.15
N GLY A 12 12.15 -17.93 15.10
CA GLY A 12 12.09 -17.07 16.28
C GLY A 12 13.32 -17.14 17.19
N THR A 13 14.45 -17.64 16.70
CA THR A 13 15.72 -17.82 17.45
C THR A 13 16.83 -16.86 17.00
N ALA A 14 16.53 -15.97 16.05
CA ALA A 14 17.50 -15.02 15.53
C ALA A 14 17.96 -14.00 16.59
N PRO A 15 19.20 -13.51 16.47
CA PRO A 15 19.66 -12.39 17.28
C PRO A 15 18.87 -11.12 16.97
N PRO A 16 18.86 -10.11 17.87
CA PRO A 16 18.23 -8.83 17.60
C PRO A 16 18.78 -8.20 16.33
N LEU A 17 17.88 -7.83 15.40
CA LEU A 17 18.25 -7.12 14.17
C LEU A 17 18.35 -5.61 14.46
N VAL A 18 19.24 -4.94 13.73
CA VAL A 18 19.30 -3.48 13.69
C VAL A 18 18.45 -3.04 12.50
N PRO A 19 17.31 -2.36 12.73
CA PRO A 19 16.47 -1.90 11.65
C PRO A 19 17.14 -0.78 10.86
N ILE A 20 16.99 -0.79 9.55
CA ILE A 20 17.33 0.32 8.67
C ILE A 20 16.28 1.40 8.86
N THR A 21 16.72 2.66 9.01
CA THR A 21 15.79 3.81 9.07
C THR A 21 15.42 4.30 7.67
N VAL A 22 14.30 5.02 7.57
CA VAL A 22 13.90 5.69 6.33
C VAL A 22 14.98 6.63 5.81
N GLU A 23 15.62 7.37 6.72
CA GLU A 23 16.74 8.27 6.37
C GLU A 23 17.92 7.50 5.77
N GLN A 24 18.31 6.38 6.38
CA GLN A 24 19.37 5.51 5.85
C GLN A 24 18.98 4.93 4.48
N PHE A 25 17.74 4.49 4.32
CA PHE A 25 17.25 3.97 3.04
C PHE A 25 17.27 5.05 1.94
N GLN A 26 16.85 6.28 2.26
CA GLN A 26 16.96 7.42 1.35
C GLN A 26 18.41 7.72 0.98
N GLN A 27 19.35 7.66 1.94
CA GLN A 27 20.77 7.81 1.65
C GLN A 27 21.31 6.70 0.74
N MET A 28 20.83 5.46 0.87
CA MET A 28 21.20 4.38 -0.04
C MET A 28 20.76 4.66 -1.48
N ILE A 29 19.57 5.23 -1.68
CA ILE A 29 19.07 5.63 -3.01
C ILE A 29 19.90 6.81 -3.55
N LEU A 30 20.11 7.86 -2.75
CA LEU A 30 20.88 9.04 -3.15
C LEU A 30 22.33 8.71 -3.53
N ASN A 31 22.92 7.72 -2.88
CA ASN A 31 24.28 7.24 -3.17
C ASN A 31 24.35 6.16 -4.28
N GLY A 32 23.23 5.86 -4.94
CA GLY A 32 23.16 4.91 -6.05
C GLY A 32 23.32 3.44 -5.66
N ILE A 33 23.14 3.08 -4.39
CA ILE A 33 23.09 1.66 -3.95
C ILE A 33 21.83 1.01 -4.52
N PHE A 34 20.73 1.74 -4.56
CA PHE A 34 19.52 1.40 -5.28
C PHE A 34 19.20 2.51 -6.28
N GLN A 35 18.58 2.13 -7.39
CA GLN A 35 18.11 3.08 -8.37
C GLN A 35 16.67 3.49 -8.10
N ASP A 36 16.28 4.68 -8.52
CA ASP A 36 14.88 5.09 -8.52
C ASP A 36 14.06 4.11 -9.38
N GLY A 37 12.96 3.60 -8.83
CA GLY A 37 12.16 2.56 -9.47
C GLY A 37 12.60 1.11 -9.22
N ASP A 38 13.68 0.87 -8.48
CA ASP A 38 13.98 -0.49 -8.01
C ASP A 38 12.81 -1.02 -7.16
N PRO A 39 12.39 -2.29 -7.35
CA PRO A 39 11.23 -2.86 -6.65
C PRO A 39 11.56 -3.21 -5.20
N ILE A 40 11.91 -2.22 -4.40
CA ILE A 40 12.31 -2.37 -3.00
C ILE A 40 11.52 -1.43 -2.12
N GLU A 41 10.94 -1.97 -1.05
CA GLU A 41 10.26 -1.23 0.00
C GLU A 41 11.02 -1.39 1.32
N LEU A 42 10.94 -0.39 2.20
CA LEU A 42 11.39 -0.51 3.57
C LEU A 42 10.18 -0.86 4.46
N ILE A 43 10.18 -2.04 5.04
CA ILE A 43 9.11 -2.55 5.92
C ILE A 43 9.73 -3.07 7.23
N ASP A 44 9.30 -2.51 8.36
CA ASP A 44 9.83 -2.83 9.70
C ASP A 44 11.36 -2.75 9.78
N GLY A 45 11.96 -1.81 9.03
CA GLY A 45 13.41 -1.63 8.93
C GLY A 45 14.14 -2.70 8.10
N LEU A 46 13.42 -3.51 7.36
CA LEU A 46 13.96 -4.51 6.44
C LEU A 46 13.73 -4.07 4.99
N LEU A 47 14.74 -4.30 4.15
CA LEU A 47 14.60 -4.11 2.70
C LEU A 47 13.86 -5.31 2.12
N VAL A 48 12.66 -5.07 1.67
CA VAL A 48 11.76 -6.09 1.13
C VAL A 48 11.63 -5.89 -0.37
N ARG A 49 11.89 -6.95 -1.14
CA ARG A 49 11.64 -6.89 -2.57
C ARG A 49 10.14 -6.92 -2.83
N LYS A 50 9.64 -5.90 -3.51
CA LYS A 50 8.28 -5.87 -4.01
C LYS A 50 8.16 -6.97 -5.07
N ASP A 51 7.42 -8.04 -4.75
CA ASP A 51 7.24 -9.12 -5.72
C ASP A 51 6.30 -8.62 -6.83
N ARG A 52 6.92 -8.19 -7.92
CA ARG A 52 6.22 -7.76 -9.13
C ARG A 52 6.11 -8.90 -10.15
N SER A 53 6.70 -10.05 -9.85
CA SER A 53 6.69 -11.24 -10.71
C SER A 53 5.81 -12.33 -10.10
N ALA A 54 4.54 -12.37 -10.46
CA ALA A 54 3.78 -13.60 -10.35
C ALA A 54 4.47 -14.67 -11.20
N ARG A 55 5.44 -15.40 -10.63
CA ARG A 55 6.06 -16.61 -11.15
C ARG A 55 6.56 -16.52 -12.60
N GLY A 56 7.77 -16.15 -12.78
CA GLY A 56 8.51 -16.30 -14.04
C GLY A 56 9.41 -15.11 -14.34
N GLU A 57 10.61 -15.37 -14.75
CA GLU A 57 11.69 -14.46 -15.10
C GLU A 57 11.38 -13.53 -16.30
N HIS A 58 10.25 -12.86 -16.30
CA HIS A 58 9.91 -11.91 -17.34
C HIS A 58 10.06 -10.47 -16.86
N LEU A 59 10.83 -9.72 -17.60
CA LEU A 59 11.16 -8.29 -17.48
C LEU A 59 9.95 -7.33 -17.46
N MET A 60 8.73 -7.82 -17.49
CA MET A 60 7.51 -7.04 -17.41
C MET A 60 7.04 -6.98 -15.94
N THR A 61 7.16 -5.83 -15.35
CA THR A 61 7.01 -5.58 -13.92
C THR A 61 5.57 -5.65 -13.39
N HIS A 62 4.55 -5.73 -14.24
CA HIS A 62 3.14 -5.79 -13.83
C HIS A 62 2.34 -6.78 -14.67
N ASN A 63 1.51 -7.59 -14.00
CA ASN A 63 0.43 -8.31 -14.66
C ASN A 63 -0.51 -7.28 -15.34
N PRO A 64 -0.88 -7.45 -16.63
CA PRO A 64 -1.78 -6.51 -17.33
C PRO A 64 -3.09 -6.24 -16.60
N ARG A 65 -3.65 -7.23 -15.89
CA ARG A 65 -4.86 -7.06 -15.07
C ARG A 65 -4.62 -6.16 -13.87
N HIS A 66 -3.48 -6.27 -13.21
CA HIS A 66 -3.08 -5.38 -12.12
C HIS A 66 -3.01 -3.93 -12.63
N ALA A 67 -2.24 -3.69 -13.69
CA ALA A 67 -2.10 -2.35 -14.28
C ALA A 67 -3.45 -1.74 -14.72
N LEU A 68 -4.34 -2.57 -15.28
CA LEU A 68 -5.69 -2.15 -15.65
C LEU A 68 -6.50 -1.68 -14.44
N LEU A 69 -6.42 -2.41 -13.31
CA LEU A 69 -7.16 -2.07 -12.09
C LEU A 69 -6.62 -0.80 -11.43
N VAL A 70 -5.30 -0.64 -11.37
CA VAL A 70 -4.69 0.62 -10.89
C VAL A 70 -5.17 1.81 -11.72
N SER A 71 -5.17 1.69 -13.05
CA SER A 71 -5.66 2.74 -13.96
C SER A 71 -7.15 3.04 -13.78
N ARG A 72 -7.97 2.02 -13.51
CA ARG A 72 -9.40 2.19 -13.22
C ARG A 72 -9.63 2.87 -11.87
N LEU A 73 -8.92 2.46 -10.82
CA LEU A 73 -8.96 3.12 -9.51
C LEU A 73 -8.61 4.60 -9.65
N GLN A 74 -7.51 4.92 -10.33
CA GLN A 74 -7.14 6.30 -10.60
C GLN A 74 -8.27 7.08 -11.26
N ARG A 75 -8.86 6.55 -12.31
CA ARG A 75 -9.97 7.21 -13.04
C ARG A 75 -11.22 7.39 -12.17
N PHE A 76 -11.56 6.41 -11.32
CA PHE A 76 -12.74 6.49 -10.46
C PHE A 76 -12.55 7.45 -9.29
N LEU A 77 -11.35 7.52 -8.73
CA LEU A 77 -11.09 8.30 -7.52
C LEU A 77 -10.74 9.76 -7.80
N MET A 78 -10.17 10.08 -8.98
CA MET A 78 -9.55 11.39 -9.27
C MET A 78 -10.47 12.56 -8.96
N SER A 79 -11.65 12.64 -9.55
CA SER A 79 -12.54 13.80 -9.37
C SER A 79 -13.07 13.94 -7.93
N ALA A 80 -13.30 12.82 -7.24
CA ALA A 80 -13.74 12.86 -5.84
C ALA A 80 -12.60 13.27 -4.89
N CYS A 81 -11.36 12.88 -5.20
CA CYS A 81 -10.16 13.32 -4.48
C CYS A 81 -9.96 14.83 -4.63
N GLU A 82 -9.91 15.34 -5.86
CA GLU A 82 -9.74 16.77 -6.15
C GLU A 82 -10.82 17.62 -5.46
N ALA A 83 -12.08 17.20 -5.56
CA ALA A 83 -13.19 17.89 -4.91
C ALA A 83 -13.13 17.86 -3.38
N ALA A 84 -12.39 16.91 -2.81
CA ALA A 84 -12.16 16.79 -1.36
C ALA A 84 -10.87 17.47 -0.88
N GLY A 85 -10.11 18.11 -1.77
CA GLY A 85 -8.81 18.71 -1.44
C GLY A 85 -7.72 17.66 -1.20
N CYS A 86 -7.79 16.57 -1.95
CA CYS A 86 -6.82 15.48 -1.95
C CYS A 86 -6.28 15.25 -3.36
N TYR A 87 -5.18 14.51 -3.47
CA TYR A 87 -4.66 14.04 -4.74
C TYR A 87 -4.27 12.57 -4.67
N LEU A 88 -4.04 11.95 -5.82
CA LEU A 88 -3.67 10.54 -5.93
C LEU A 88 -2.16 10.39 -6.14
N ARG A 89 -1.54 9.53 -5.35
CA ARG A 89 -0.18 9.02 -5.59
C ARG A 89 -0.30 7.58 -6.08
N ILE A 90 0.33 7.30 -7.22
CA ILE A 90 0.25 5.99 -7.86
C ILE A 90 1.63 5.37 -7.82
N GLN A 91 1.79 4.28 -7.05
CA GLN A 91 3.03 3.52 -6.93
C GLN A 91 4.24 4.40 -6.54
N ILE A 92 4.02 5.31 -5.61
CA ILE A 92 5.02 6.22 -5.06
C ILE A 92 5.06 6.02 -3.54
N PRO A 93 6.26 6.02 -2.90
CA PRO A 93 6.39 5.78 -1.48
C PRO A 93 5.64 6.77 -0.59
N VAL A 94 5.16 6.27 0.55
CA VAL A 94 4.74 7.05 1.72
C VAL A 94 5.64 6.69 2.91
N VAL A 95 5.76 7.58 3.90
CA VAL A 95 6.62 7.35 5.06
C VAL A 95 5.76 7.13 6.30
N LEU A 96 5.82 5.91 6.86
CA LEU A 96 5.04 5.52 8.04
C LEU A 96 5.95 5.31 9.25
N GLY A 97 6.37 6.42 9.87
CA GLY A 97 7.34 6.41 10.96
C GLY A 97 8.79 6.32 10.47
N SER A 98 9.70 5.91 11.37
CA SER A 98 11.14 5.97 11.11
C SER A 98 11.72 4.77 10.35
N ILE A 99 10.97 3.67 10.24
CA ILE A 99 11.46 2.39 9.70
C ILE A 99 10.54 1.79 8.61
N ASN A 100 9.58 2.57 8.10
CA ASN A 100 8.66 2.09 7.10
C ASN A 100 8.48 3.12 5.98
N ALA A 101 8.75 2.68 4.75
CA ALA A 101 8.50 3.42 3.52
C ALA A 101 7.89 2.47 2.48
N PRO A 102 6.61 2.08 2.66
CA PRO A 102 5.91 1.26 1.67
C PRO A 102 5.55 2.07 0.43
N GLU A 103 5.38 1.38 -0.69
CA GLU A 103 4.96 1.93 -1.97
C GLU A 103 3.61 1.31 -2.37
N PRO A 104 2.49 1.91 -1.93
CA PRO A 104 1.15 1.41 -2.26
C PRO A 104 0.83 1.55 -3.74
N ASP A 105 -0.08 0.73 -4.26
CA ASP A 105 -0.53 0.89 -5.64
C ASP A 105 -1.27 2.21 -5.85
N VAL A 106 -2.10 2.63 -4.87
CA VAL A 106 -2.73 3.95 -4.85
C VAL A 106 -2.78 4.48 -3.42
N ALA A 107 -2.36 5.72 -3.22
CA ALA A 107 -2.60 6.47 -1.99
C ALA A 107 -3.44 7.70 -2.28
N VAL A 108 -4.45 7.96 -1.46
CA VAL A 108 -5.16 9.24 -1.42
C VAL A 108 -4.53 10.10 -0.33
N VAL A 109 -4.03 11.24 -0.73
CA VAL A 109 -3.24 12.15 0.11
C VAL A 109 -3.91 13.51 0.19
N ARG A 110 -3.97 14.09 1.38
CA ARG A 110 -4.49 15.46 1.60
C ARG A 110 -3.59 16.49 0.95
N GLY A 111 -4.19 17.58 0.46
CA GLY A 111 -3.46 18.66 -0.18
C GLY A 111 -3.20 18.43 -1.66
N THR A 112 -2.13 19.00 -2.16
CA THR A 112 -1.71 18.98 -3.56
C THR A 112 -0.31 18.38 -3.70
N GLU A 113 0.13 18.12 -4.92
CA GLU A 113 1.46 17.57 -5.20
C GLU A 113 2.58 18.51 -4.69
N GLU A 114 2.36 19.81 -4.76
CA GLU A 114 3.31 20.84 -4.35
C GLU A 114 3.60 20.80 -2.85
N ASP A 115 2.63 20.38 -2.02
CA ASP A 115 2.81 20.24 -0.56
C ASP A 115 3.85 19.15 -0.21
N TYR A 116 4.20 18.31 -1.18
CA TYR A 116 5.09 17.15 -1.03
C TYR A 116 6.30 17.20 -1.98
N ALA A 117 6.66 18.39 -2.48
CA ALA A 117 7.82 18.56 -3.35
C ALA A 117 9.14 18.15 -2.67
N ASP A 118 9.25 18.39 -1.36
CA ASP A 118 10.48 18.17 -0.57
C ASP A 118 10.37 17.01 0.45
N ARG A 119 9.22 16.34 0.54
CA ARG A 119 9.00 15.23 1.46
C ARG A 119 7.98 14.21 0.95
N HIS A 120 8.02 13.00 1.44
CA HIS A 120 6.93 12.06 1.26
C HIS A 120 5.78 12.32 2.26
N PRO A 121 4.52 12.00 1.91
CA PRO A 121 3.40 12.02 2.83
C PRO A 121 3.63 11.08 4.02
N GLY A 122 3.24 11.54 5.21
CA GLY A 122 3.23 10.75 6.43
C GLY A 122 1.80 10.37 6.88
N PRO A 123 1.64 9.69 8.04
CA PRO A 123 0.35 9.17 8.50
C PRO A 123 -0.78 10.21 8.55
N ALA A 124 -0.47 11.44 8.98
CA ALA A 124 -1.46 12.52 9.10
C ALA A 124 -1.95 13.05 7.74
N ASP A 125 -1.21 12.78 6.67
CA ASP A 125 -1.52 13.24 5.33
C ASP A 125 -2.42 12.24 4.55
N LEU A 126 -2.60 11.03 5.06
CA LEU A 126 -3.22 9.92 4.34
C LEU A 126 -4.71 9.78 4.66
N GLU A 127 -5.53 9.58 3.64
CA GLU A 127 -6.97 9.30 3.75
C GLU A 127 -7.31 7.85 3.43
N LEU A 128 -6.68 7.28 2.42
CA LEU A 128 -6.96 5.94 1.94
C LEU A 128 -5.71 5.34 1.30
N MET A 129 -5.41 4.10 1.65
CA MET A 129 -4.40 3.28 0.98
C MET A 129 -5.07 2.15 0.22
N ILE A 130 -4.59 1.85 -0.98
CA ILE A 130 -5.14 0.77 -1.82
C ILE A 130 -4.00 -0.09 -2.35
N GLU A 131 -4.16 -1.41 -2.20
CA GLU A 131 -3.30 -2.41 -2.83
C GLU A 131 -4.14 -3.27 -3.78
N VAL A 132 -3.57 -3.61 -4.92
CA VAL A 132 -4.16 -4.50 -5.93
C VAL A 132 -3.44 -5.82 -5.86
N ALA A 133 -4.02 -6.79 -5.17
CA ALA A 133 -3.40 -8.05 -4.84
C ALA A 133 -3.75 -9.16 -5.83
N ASP A 134 -2.72 -9.80 -6.37
CA ASP A 134 -2.79 -11.07 -7.09
C ASP A 134 -2.02 -12.14 -6.29
N SER A 135 -0.74 -12.32 -6.53
CA SER A 135 0.13 -13.21 -5.75
C SER A 135 0.49 -12.68 -4.36
N SER A 136 0.41 -11.36 -4.15
CA SER A 136 0.72 -10.68 -2.89
C SER A 136 -0.38 -10.75 -1.83
N LEU A 137 -1.53 -11.35 -2.12
CA LEU A 137 -2.74 -11.31 -1.29
C LEU A 137 -2.50 -11.64 0.20
N GLY A 138 -1.63 -12.62 0.50
CA GLY A 138 -1.26 -12.99 1.87
C GLY A 138 -0.52 -11.87 2.61
N THR A 139 0.45 -11.24 1.94
CA THR A 139 1.23 -10.12 2.48
C THR A 139 0.38 -8.88 2.68
N ASP A 140 -0.50 -8.57 1.71
CA ASP A 140 -1.37 -7.40 1.76
C ASP A 140 -2.45 -7.53 2.84
N ARG A 141 -2.99 -8.75 3.06
CA ARG A 141 -3.93 -9.05 4.16
C ARG A 141 -3.27 -9.07 5.54
N SER A 142 -1.97 -9.22 5.64
CA SER A 142 -1.24 -9.31 6.92
C SER A 142 -0.32 -8.13 7.15
N THR A 143 0.82 -8.10 6.48
CA THR A 143 1.88 -7.11 6.71
C THR A 143 1.44 -5.69 6.36
N LYS A 144 0.90 -5.48 5.15
CA LYS A 144 0.45 -4.15 4.71
C LYS A 144 -0.74 -3.66 5.54
N GLN A 145 -1.74 -4.54 5.78
CA GLN A 145 -2.89 -4.22 6.62
C GLN A 145 -2.47 -3.79 8.03
N ARG A 146 -1.55 -4.53 8.67
CA ARG A 146 -1.00 -4.18 9.98
C ARG A 146 -0.27 -2.85 9.95
N LEU A 147 0.58 -2.65 8.95
CA LEU A 147 1.38 -1.44 8.78
C LEU A 147 0.50 -0.19 8.68
N TYR A 148 -0.53 -0.23 7.83
CA TYR A 148 -1.45 0.88 7.65
C TYR A 148 -2.33 1.13 8.88
N ALA A 149 -2.81 0.08 9.55
CA ALA A 149 -3.55 0.21 10.79
C ALA A 149 -2.71 0.80 11.92
N THR A 150 -1.46 0.34 12.08
CA THR A 150 -0.51 0.88 13.09
C THR A 150 -0.21 2.36 12.82
N ALA A 151 -0.11 2.77 11.57
CA ALA A 151 0.07 4.16 11.18
C ALA A 151 -1.21 5.02 11.34
N GLY A 152 -2.35 4.40 11.66
CA GLY A 152 -3.63 5.11 11.83
C GLY A 152 -4.25 5.58 10.51
N VAL A 153 -3.90 4.97 9.37
CA VAL A 153 -4.53 5.28 8.08
C VAL A 153 -6.03 5.00 8.16
N PRO A 154 -6.91 5.99 7.88
CA PRO A 154 -8.35 5.86 8.13
C PRO A 154 -9.02 4.69 7.44
N GLN A 155 -8.61 4.43 6.19
CA GLN A 155 -9.13 3.33 5.39
C GLN A 155 -8.02 2.61 4.63
N TYR A 156 -8.18 1.31 4.48
CA TYR A 156 -7.36 0.47 3.62
C TYR A 156 -8.26 -0.37 2.73
N TRP A 157 -8.05 -0.31 1.43
CA TRP A 157 -8.77 -1.13 0.45
C TRP A 157 -7.82 -2.15 -0.17
N LEU A 158 -8.28 -3.39 -0.23
CA LEU A 158 -7.56 -4.47 -0.88
C LEU A 158 -8.39 -4.99 -2.05
N VAL A 159 -7.93 -4.72 -3.27
CA VAL A 159 -8.53 -5.22 -4.50
C VAL A 159 -8.02 -6.64 -4.72
N ASN A 160 -8.84 -7.61 -4.36
CA ASN A 160 -8.54 -9.04 -4.45
C ASN A 160 -8.83 -9.54 -5.86
N LEU A 161 -7.81 -9.64 -6.68
CA LEU A 161 -7.89 -10.07 -8.08
C LEU A 161 -8.39 -11.51 -8.24
N PRO A 162 -7.85 -12.51 -7.51
CA PRO A 162 -8.28 -13.90 -7.63
C PRO A 162 -9.78 -14.12 -7.41
N GLU A 163 -10.36 -13.40 -6.44
CA GLU A 163 -11.76 -13.56 -6.06
C GLU A 163 -12.66 -12.47 -6.68
N SER A 164 -12.09 -11.49 -7.39
CA SER A 164 -12.79 -10.34 -7.96
C SER A 164 -13.64 -9.61 -6.92
N GLN A 165 -13.03 -9.30 -5.78
CA GLN A 165 -13.65 -8.66 -4.62
C GLN A 165 -12.88 -7.42 -4.19
N LEU A 166 -13.58 -6.48 -3.56
CA LEU A 166 -12.98 -5.35 -2.86
C LEU A 166 -13.16 -5.53 -1.36
N GLU A 167 -12.06 -5.67 -0.64
CA GLU A 167 -12.05 -5.71 0.82
C GLU A 167 -11.80 -4.30 1.36
N VAL A 168 -12.71 -3.82 2.18
CA VAL A 168 -12.65 -2.49 2.80
C VAL A 168 -12.38 -2.65 4.29
N TYR A 169 -11.28 -2.06 4.73
CA TYR A 169 -10.87 -2.05 6.13
C TYR A 169 -10.98 -0.64 6.68
N GLU A 170 -11.61 -0.49 7.85
CA GLU A 170 -11.91 0.79 8.47
C GLU A 170 -11.74 0.73 9.99
N GLN A 171 -11.67 1.90 10.62
CA GLN A 171 -11.49 2.04 12.06
C GLN A 171 -10.16 1.41 12.53
N PRO A 172 -9.01 2.02 12.15
CA PRO A 172 -7.71 1.53 12.54
C PRO A 172 -7.53 1.60 14.06
N ASP A 173 -6.95 0.54 14.63
CA ASP A 173 -6.45 0.51 16.00
C ASP A 173 -4.92 0.41 15.95
N ALA A 174 -4.26 1.52 16.16
CA ALA A 174 -2.80 1.60 16.11
C ALA A 174 -2.11 0.73 17.18
N ALA A 175 -2.77 0.49 18.30
CA ALA A 175 -2.19 -0.31 19.39
C ALA A 175 -2.14 -1.80 19.05
N THR A 176 -3.14 -2.30 18.32
CA THR A 176 -3.19 -3.70 17.90
C THR A 176 -2.72 -3.94 16.47
N GLY A 177 -2.52 -2.88 15.68
CA GLY A 177 -2.20 -2.96 14.26
C GLY A 177 -3.30 -3.62 13.44
N LYS A 178 -4.57 -3.41 13.80
CA LYS A 178 -5.73 -3.99 13.12
C LYS A 178 -6.77 -2.94 12.81
N TYR A 179 -7.57 -3.20 11.78
CA TYR A 179 -8.80 -2.49 11.54
C TYR A 179 -9.96 -3.20 12.24
N ALA A 180 -10.77 -2.45 13.00
CA ALA A 180 -11.90 -3.03 13.74
C ALA A 180 -13.04 -3.49 12.83
N ARG A 181 -13.14 -2.93 11.63
CA ARG A 181 -14.16 -3.30 10.65
C ARG A 181 -13.53 -3.74 9.33
N LYS A 182 -13.96 -4.90 8.83
CA LYS A 182 -13.69 -5.40 7.49
C LYS A 182 -15.00 -5.72 6.80
N THR A 183 -15.19 -5.20 5.59
CA THR A 183 -16.33 -5.53 4.73
C THR A 183 -15.81 -6.03 3.39
N ILE A 184 -16.43 -7.06 2.84
CA ILE A 184 -16.09 -7.61 1.52
C ILE A 184 -17.22 -7.30 0.56
N HIS A 185 -16.88 -6.71 -0.57
CA HIS A 185 -17.82 -6.34 -1.63
C HIS A 185 -17.50 -7.13 -2.90
N ALA A 186 -18.50 -7.85 -3.42
CA ALA A 186 -18.42 -8.63 -4.65
C ALA A 186 -19.06 -7.89 -5.83
N ALA A 187 -19.01 -8.49 -7.01
CA ALA A 187 -19.70 -8.00 -8.19
C ALA A 187 -21.20 -7.77 -7.90
N GLY A 188 -21.77 -6.69 -8.45
CA GLY A 188 -23.13 -6.25 -8.19
C GLY A 188 -23.30 -5.34 -6.96
N GLN A 189 -22.26 -5.20 -6.13
CA GLN A 189 -22.25 -4.31 -4.98
C GLN A 189 -21.52 -3.00 -5.25
N THR A 190 -21.83 -1.98 -4.44
CA THR A 190 -21.22 -0.65 -4.51
C THR A 190 -20.52 -0.36 -3.19
N VAL A 191 -19.34 0.23 -3.26
CA VAL A 191 -18.60 0.75 -2.12
C VAL A 191 -18.75 2.25 -2.09
N ALA A 192 -19.25 2.78 -0.98
CA ALA A 192 -19.29 4.21 -0.74
C ALA A 192 -18.00 4.67 -0.06
N TRP A 193 -17.33 5.64 -0.67
CA TRP A 193 -16.21 6.34 -0.06
C TRP A 193 -16.57 7.80 0.16
N ASN A 194 -16.33 8.28 1.38
CA ASN A 194 -16.66 9.64 1.78
C ASN A 194 -15.37 10.36 2.18
N PRO A 195 -14.62 10.96 1.23
CA PRO A 195 -13.37 11.66 1.53
C PRO A 195 -13.57 12.94 2.34
N SER A 196 -14.80 13.46 2.38
CA SER A 196 -15.20 14.61 3.19
C SER A 196 -16.68 14.52 3.56
N THR A 197 -17.17 15.45 4.38
CA THR A 197 -18.61 15.52 4.74
C THR A 197 -19.52 15.89 3.57
N THR A 198 -18.95 16.47 2.51
CA THR A 198 -19.70 16.97 1.33
C THR A 198 -19.45 16.14 0.07
N GLN A 199 -18.47 15.26 0.08
CA GLN A 199 -18.11 14.43 -1.07
C GLN A 199 -18.38 12.97 -0.79
N ARG A 200 -19.05 12.33 -1.74
CA ARG A 200 -19.30 10.89 -1.75
C ARG A 200 -19.01 10.33 -3.13
N LEU A 201 -18.24 9.27 -3.15
CA LEU A 201 -18.03 8.44 -4.31
C LEU A 201 -18.70 7.09 -4.09
N ASP A 202 -19.54 6.67 -5.01
CA ASP A 202 -20.10 5.32 -5.06
C ASP A 202 -19.38 4.54 -6.17
N LEU A 203 -18.49 3.60 -5.77
CA LEU A 203 -17.70 2.78 -6.67
C LEU A 203 -18.38 1.42 -6.88
N SER A 204 -18.76 1.13 -8.13
CA SER A 204 -19.29 -0.17 -8.52
C SER A 204 -18.16 -1.20 -8.60
N VAL A 205 -18.24 -2.28 -7.82
CA VAL A 205 -17.29 -3.38 -7.88
C VAL A 205 -17.30 -4.07 -9.23
N THR A 206 -18.47 -4.19 -9.88
CA THR A 206 -18.57 -4.72 -11.24
C THR A 206 -17.77 -3.89 -12.24
N ASP A 207 -17.84 -2.57 -12.16
CA ASP A 207 -17.13 -1.69 -13.11
C ASP A 207 -15.62 -1.66 -12.82
N LEU A 208 -15.22 -1.92 -11.59
CA LEU A 208 -13.81 -2.07 -11.24
C LEU A 208 -13.19 -3.29 -11.91
N PHE A 209 -13.88 -4.44 -11.94
CA PHE A 209 -13.34 -5.72 -12.45
C PHE A 209 -13.73 -6.07 -13.91
N ARG A 210 -14.55 -5.26 -14.58
CA ARG A 210 -15.12 -5.47 -15.92
C ARG A 210 -14.13 -5.65 -17.08
#